data_f9e33f8c04e4757e0c7c67d91a296879
#
_entry.id   f9e33f8c04e4757e0c7c67d91a296879
#
_cell.length_a   1.000
_cell.length_b   1.000
_cell.length_c   1.000
_cell.angle_alpha   90.00
_cell.angle_beta   90.00
_cell.angle_gamma   90.00
#
_symmetry.space_group_name_H-M   'P 1'
#
loop_
_entity.id
_entity.type
_entity.pdbx_description
1 polymer ?
#
loop_
_entity_poly.entity_id
_entity_poly.type
_entity_poly.pdbx_seq_one_letter_code
_entity_poly.pdbx_strand_id
1 'polypeptide(L)'
;MGKFLIEVPHEEEVIACARVVEIFLKSGSHFVTNADWGCRDGEHKAWILIDVDNKEEARRILPPAFRSKAKIVSLCKFSMEEIDDIVSKHRREARTKDLEITDPRREAG
;
A
#
# COMPACT_ATOMS: atom_id res chain seq x y z
N MET A 1 1.35 -1.00 17.00
CA MET A 1 0.50 -0.51 15.91
C MET A 1 1.34 -0.18 14.71
N GLY A 2 0.81 -0.43 13.54
CA GLY A 2 1.49 -0.14 12.29
C GLY A 2 0.63 0.69 11.37
N LYS A 3 1.29 1.37 10.45
CA LYS A 3 0.60 2.15 9.43
C LYS A 3 0.31 1.26 8.23
N PHE A 4 -0.93 1.32 7.77
CA PHE A 4 -1.36 0.52 6.61
C PHE A 4 -2.03 1.41 5.58
N LEU A 5 -1.75 1.10 4.32
CA LEU A 5 -2.44 1.70 3.19
C LEU A 5 -3.45 0.69 2.68
N ILE A 6 -4.69 1.11 2.61
CA ILE A 6 -5.76 0.29 2.05
C ILE A 6 -6.09 0.83 0.67
N GLU A 7 -6.01 -0.02 -0.33
CA GLU A 7 -6.33 0.36 -1.71
C GLU A 7 -7.54 -0.44 -2.16
N VAL A 8 -8.59 0.25 -2.56
CA VAL A 8 -9.84 -0.38 -2.99
C VAL A 8 -10.14 0.00 -4.43
N PRO A 9 -9.93 -0.91 -5.38
CA PRO A 9 -10.26 -0.64 -6.78
C PRO A 9 -11.76 -0.72 -6.99
N HIS A 10 -12.25 0.02 -7.97
CA HIS A 10 -13.65 -0.03 -8.37
C HIS A 10 -13.78 0.24 -9.86
N GLU A 11 -14.96 0.00 -10.39
CA GLU A 11 -15.21 0.14 -11.82
C GLU A 11 -15.15 1.61 -12.26
N GLU A 12 -14.69 1.82 -13.48
CA GLU A 12 -14.54 3.17 -14.01
C GLU A 12 -15.80 3.73 -14.65
N GLU A 13 -16.86 2.91 -14.84
CA GLU A 13 -18.12 3.41 -15.34
C GLU A 13 -18.69 4.44 -14.35
N VAL A 14 -19.15 5.56 -14.87
CA VAL A 14 -19.50 6.73 -14.06
C VAL A 14 -20.46 6.43 -12.93
N ILE A 15 -21.54 5.72 -13.20
CA ILE A 15 -22.55 5.43 -12.20
C ILE A 15 -22.03 4.43 -11.17
N ALA A 16 -21.31 3.40 -11.61
CA ALA A 16 -20.72 2.42 -10.71
C ALA A 16 -19.71 3.08 -9.78
N CYS A 17 -18.87 3.94 -10.33
CA CYS A 17 -17.90 4.70 -9.56
C CYS A 17 -18.60 5.59 -8.52
N ALA A 18 -19.60 6.33 -8.94
CA ALA A 18 -20.34 7.23 -8.04
C ALA A 18 -21.02 6.47 -6.90
N ARG A 19 -21.53 5.27 -7.18
CA ARG A 19 -22.17 4.45 -6.14
C ARG A 19 -21.18 3.97 -5.08
N VAL A 20 -19.97 3.64 -5.49
CA VAL A 20 -18.95 3.23 -4.53
C VAL A 20 -18.59 4.40 -3.62
N VAL A 21 -18.42 5.58 -4.18
CA VAL A 21 -18.15 6.79 -3.40
C VAL A 21 -19.29 7.04 -2.42
N GLU A 22 -20.53 6.88 -2.89
CA GLU A 22 -21.70 7.08 -2.03
C GLU A 22 -21.71 6.11 -0.85
N ILE A 23 -21.42 4.83 -1.10
CA ILE A 23 -21.36 3.82 -0.03
C ILE A 23 -20.32 4.22 1.02
N PHE A 24 -19.16 4.66 0.58
CA PHE A 24 -18.10 5.08 1.48
C PHE A 24 -18.54 6.30 2.31
N LEU A 25 -19.13 7.29 1.66
CA LEU A 25 -19.55 8.51 2.35
C LEU A 25 -20.67 8.26 3.36
N LYS A 26 -21.51 7.25 3.10
CA LYS A 26 -22.62 6.90 3.98
C LYS A 26 -22.29 5.85 5.02
N SER A 27 -21.07 5.33 5.03
CA SER A 27 -20.71 4.21 5.88
C SER A 27 -20.75 4.48 7.37
N GLY A 28 -20.66 5.74 7.77
CA GLY A 28 -20.61 6.10 9.19
C GLY A 28 -19.24 5.90 9.82
N SER A 29 -18.31 5.32 9.12
CA SER A 29 -16.95 5.14 9.60
C SER A 29 -16.11 6.37 9.26
N HIS A 30 -15.49 6.95 10.28
CA HIS A 30 -14.60 8.09 10.07
C HIS A 30 -13.48 7.77 9.09
N PHE A 31 -12.91 6.58 9.17
CA PHE A 31 -11.83 6.18 8.28
C PHE A 31 -12.27 6.09 6.83
N VAL A 32 -13.42 5.50 6.62
CA VAL A 32 -13.94 5.26 5.27
C VAL A 32 -14.42 6.56 4.62
N THR A 33 -15.06 7.43 5.40
CA THR A 33 -15.54 8.70 4.87
C THR A 33 -14.40 9.65 4.48
N ASN A 34 -13.22 9.43 5.03
CA ASN A 34 -12.06 10.27 4.74
C ASN A 34 -11.12 9.62 3.71
N ALA A 35 -11.61 8.65 2.96
CA ALA A 35 -10.82 8.06 1.90
C ALA A 35 -10.47 9.08 0.82
N ASP A 36 -9.31 8.90 0.21
CA ASP A 36 -8.89 9.70 -0.93
C ASP A 36 -9.19 8.94 -2.21
N TRP A 37 -9.54 9.65 -3.26
CA TRP A 37 -10.00 9.05 -4.50
C TRP A 37 -9.19 9.55 -5.68
N GLY A 38 -8.81 8.63 -6.56
CA GLY A 38 -8.06 8.97 -7.75
C GLY A 38 -8.90 9.04 -9.03
N CYS A 39 -10.23 8.93 -8.90
CA CYS A 39 -11.10 8.83 -10.08
C CYS A 39 -10.97 9.97 -11.07
N ARG A 40 -10.78 11.18 -10.57
CA ARG A 40 -10.65 12.36 -11.44
C ARG A 40 -9.36 12.37 -12.23
N ASP A 41 -8.39 11.58 -11.80
CA ASP A 41 -7.12 11.45 -12.49
C ASP A 41 -7.03 10.13 -13.26
N GLY A 42 -8.15 9.45 -13.44
CA GLY A 42 -8.19 8.20 -14.18
C GLY A 42 -7.83 6.96 -13.37
N GLU A 43 -7.52 7.12 -12.10
CA GLU A 43 -7.21 6.01 -11.21
C GLU A 43 -8.43 5.69 -10.36
N HIS A 44 -9.20 4.69 -10.78
CA HIS A 44 -10.45 4.35 -10.11
C HIS A 44 -10.21 3.48 -8.88
N LYS A 45 -9.66 4.12 -7.85
CA LYS A 45 -9.34 3.49 -6.58
C LYS A 45 -9.60 4.47 -5.45
N ALA A 46 -9.87 3.90 -4.28
CA ALA A 46 -9.92 4.67 -3.04
C ALA A 46 -8.71 4.27 -2.21
N TRP A 47 -8.13 5.22 -1.50
CA TRP A 47 -7.01 4.96 -0.61
C TRP A 47 -7.31 5.45 0.80
N ILE A 48 -7.00 4.62 1.78
CA ILE A 48 -7.19 4.94 3.20
C ILE A 48 -5.88 4.66 3.92
N LEU A 49 -5.42 5.60 4.72
CA LEU A 49 -4.26 5.43 5.56
C LEU A 49 -4.71 5.30 7.00
N ILE A 50 -4.31 4.23 7.68
CA ILE A 50 -4.70 4.03 9.08
C ILE A 50 -3.59 3.39 9.90
N ASP A 51 -3.69 3.58 11.22
CA ASP A 51 -2.82 2.93 12.18
C ASP A 51 -3.61 1.88 12.94
N VAL A 52 -3.28 0.63 12.74
CA VAL A 52 -3.92 -0.50 13.42
C VAL A 52 -2.88 -1.58 13.70
N ASP A 53 -3.27 -2.62 14.41
CA ASP A 53 -2.33 -3.66 14.81
C ASP A 53 -1.95 -4.63 13.71
N ASN A 54 -2.85 -4.91 12.78
CA ASN A 54 -2.58 -5.88 11.73
C ASN A 54 -3.47 -5.66 10.51
N LYS A 55 -3.18 -6.42 9.46
CA LYS A 55 -3.93 -6.28 8.20
C LYS A 55 -5.40 -6.66 8.33
N GLU A 56 -5.71 -7.59 9.20
CA GLU A 56 -7.10 -7.99 9.38
C GLU A 56 -7.93 -6.84 9.95
N GLU A 57 -7.38 -6.12 10.91
CA GLU A 57 -8.06 -4.95 11.45
C GLU A 57 -8.24 -3.89 10.38
N ALA A 58 -7.20 -3.67 9.56
CA ALA A 58 -7.30 -2.72 8.47
C ALA A 58 -8.44 -3.10 7.52
N ARG A 59 -8.54 -4.38 7.19
CA ARG A 59 -9.57 -4.86 6.27
C ARG A 59 -10.97 -4.72 6.85
N ARG A 60 -11.10 -4.88 8.16
CA ARG A 60 -12.41 -4.82 8.82
C ARG A 60 -13.04 -3.44 8.83
N ILE A 61 -12.26 -2.38 8.67
CA ILE A 61 -12.85 -1.05 8.62
C ILE A 61 -13.65 -0.81 7.36
N LEU A 62 -13.40 -1.60 6.32
CA LEU A 62 -14.12 -1.47 5.06
C LEU A 62 -15.52 -2.08 5.15
N PRO A 63 -16.47 -1.53 4.39
CA PRO A 63 -17.76 -2.20 4.22
C PRO A 63 -17.51 -3.62 3.70
N PRO A 64 -18.28 -4.61 4.16
CA PRO A 64 -18.02 -6.01 3.81
C PRO A 64 -17.87 -6.28 2.32
N ALA A 65 -18.63 -5.59 1.49
CA ALA A 65 -18.60 -5.80 0.04
C ALA A 65 -17.23 -5.50 -0.59
N PHE A 66 -16.40 -4.70 0.08
CA PHE A 66 -15.12 -4.29 -0.48
C PHE A 66 -13.93 -4.99 0.14
N ARG A 67 -14.14 -5.79 1.17
CA ARG A 67 -13.04 -6.43 1.89
C ARG A 67 -12.21 -7.37 1.06
N SER A 68 -12.85 -8.17 0.21
CA SER A 68 -12.13 -9.13 -0.61
C SER A 68 -11.35 -8.48 -1.76
N LYS A 69 -11.78 -7.31 -2.19
CA LYS A 69 -11.14 -6.59 -3.30
C LYS A 69 -9.99 -5.72 -2.85
N ALA A 70 -9.93 -5.40 -1.58
CA ALA A 70 -8.96 -4.46 -1.07
C ALA A 70 -7.57 -5.04 -0.99
N LYS A 71 -6.60 -4.22 -1.33
CA LYS A 71 -5.19 -4.52 -1.15
C LYS A 71 -4.71 -3.77 0.08
N ILE A 72 -4.14 -4.49 1.02
CA ILE A 72 -3.64 -3.89 2.26
C ILE A 72 -2.13 -3.95 2.24
N VAL A 73 -1.49 -2.80 2.39
CA VAL A 73 -0.04 -2.70 2.37
C VAL A 73 0.44 -2.18 3.72
N SER A 74 1.33 -2.94 4.35
CA SER A 74 1.98 -2.50 5.57
C SER A 74 3.08 -1.52 5.18
N LEU A 75 3.05 -0.34 5.76
CA LEU A 75 4.00 0.71 5.43
C LEU A 75 5.05 0.84 6.53
N CYS A 76 6.24 1.23 6.13
CA CYS A 76 7.31 1.49 7.08
C CYS A 76 8.16 2.65 6.59
N LYS A 77 9.00 3.16 7.47
CA LYS A 77 10.00 4.15 7.11
C LYS A 77 11.36 3.56 7.37
N PHE A 78 12.34 3.98 6.61
CA PHE A 78 13.72 3.54 6.81
C PHE A 78 14.56 4.68 7.31
N SER A 79 15.49 4.37 8.20
CA SER A 79 16.54 5.32 8.57
C SER A 79 17.76 5.04 7.72
N MET A 80 18.67 5.99 7.62
CA MET A 80 19.91 5.76 6.88
C MET A 80 20.73 4.65 7.51
N GLU A 81 20.69 4.56 8.84
CA GLU A 81 21.39 3.49 9.55
C GLU A 81 20.90 2.12 9.13
N GLU A 82 19.58 1.93 9.06
CA GLU A 82 18.99 0.68 8.60
C GLU A 82 19.39 0.34 7.18
N ILE A 83 19.38 1.36 6.31
CA ILE A 83 19.75 1.15 4.91
C ILE A 83 21.21 0.76 4.78
N ASP A 84 22.08 1.42 5.53
CA ASP A 84 23.50 1.08 5.51
C ASP A 84 23.73 -0.36 5.96
N ASP A 85 23.01 -0.79 6.98
CA ASP A 85 23.07 -2.18 7.45
C ASP A 85 22.66 -3.17 6.37
N ILE A 86 21.53 -2.91 5.73
CA ILE A 86 21.02 -3.77 4.68
C ILE A 86 22.00 -3.88 3.52
N VAL A 87 22.51 -2.74 3.08
CA VAL A 87 23.45 -2.70 1.96
C VAL A 87 24.73 -3.44 2.32
N SER A 88 25.25 -3.24 3.52
CA SER A 88 26.47 -3.93 3.97
C SER A 88 26.29 -5.45 4.00
N LYS A 89 25.16 -5.89 4.53
CA LYS A 89 24.85 -7.32 4.57
C LYS A 89 24.77 -7.92 3.18
N HIS A 90 24.04 -7.29 2.29
CA HIS A 90 23.86 -7.80 0.95
C HIS A 90 25.15 -7.79 0.14
N ARG A 91 26.00 -6.81 0.37
CA ARG A 91 27.32 -6.79 -0.27
C ARG A 91 28.17 -7.96 0.15
N ARG A 92 28.18 -8.28 1.44
CA ARG A 92 28.93 -9.42 1.95
C ARG A 92 28.41 -10.73 1.38
N GLU A 93 27.11 -10.88 1.35
CA GLU A 93 26.49 -12.07 0.77
C GLU A 93 26.79 -12.23 -0.71
N ALA A 94 26.67 -11.14 -1.46
CA ALA A 94 26.95 -11.16 -2.88
C ALA A 94 28.42 -11.51 -3.17
N ARG A 95 29.32 -10.96 -2.37
CA ARG A 95 30.74 -11.24 -2.52
C ARG A 95 31.07 -12.70 -2.24
N THR A 96 30.41 -13.27 -1.25
CA THR A 96 30.61 -14.67 -0.90
C THR A 96 30.04 -15.61 -1.93
N LYS A 97 28.89 -15.27 -2.45
CA LYS A 97 28.20 -16.13 -3.40
C LYS A 97 28.82 -16.18 -4.76
N ASP A 98 29.05 -15.01 -5.32
CA ASP A 98 29.37 -14.90 -6.73
C ASP A 98 30.30 -13.76 -7.04
N LEU A 99 31.54 -14.06 -6.94
CA LEU A 99 32.53 -13.08 -7.35
C LEU A 99 32.48 -12.86 -8.85
N GLU A 100 31.96 -13.83 -9.56
CA GLU A 100 31.94 -13.80 -11.01
C GLU A 100 30.78 -13.02 -11.60
N ILE A 101 29.74 -12.77 -10.83
CA ILE A 101 28.60 -12.01 -11.36
C ILE A 101 28.88 -10.54 -11.34
N THR A 102 28.99 -9.98 -12.52
CA THR A 102 29.17 -8.55 -12.66
C THR A 102 27.88 -7.97 -13.19
N ASP A 103 27.24 -7.15 -12.39
CA ASP A 103 26.05 -6.48 -12.83
C ASP A 103 26.37 -4.99 -13.00
N PRO A 104 26.40 -4.50 -14.23
CA PRO A 104 26.75 -3.10 -14.48
C PRO A 104 25.90 -2.10 -13.73
N ARG A 105 24.69 -2.49 -13.42
CA ARG A 105 23.76 -1.61 -12.71
C ARG A 105 24.17 -1.33 -11.29
N ARG A 106 24.97 -2.19 -10.68
CA ARG A 106 25.46 -1.96 -9.33
C ARG A 106 26.44 -0.82 -9.28
N GLU A 107 27.20 -0.68 -10.35
CA GLU A 107 28.20 0.38 -10.42
C GLU A 107 27.58 1.72 -10.71
N ALA A 108 26.46 1.72 -11.39
CA ALA A 108 25.74 2.92 -11.73
C ALA A 108 24.92 3.47 -10.55
N GLY A 109 24.61 2.58 -9.61
CA GLY A 109 23.73 2.93 -8.48
C GLY A 109 24.36 3.76 -7.40
#